data_7587bf51eaa0354c978aaacf159ffa85
#
_entry.id   7587bf51eaa0354c978aaacf159ffa85
#
_cell.length_a   1.000
_cell.length_b   1.000
_cell.length_c   1.000
_cell.angle_alpha   90.00
_cell.angle_beta   90.00
_cell.angle_gamma   90.00
#
_symmetry.space_group_name_H-M   'P 1'
#
loop_
_entity.id
_entity.type
_entity.pdbx_description
1 polymer ?
#
loop_
_entity_poly.entity_id
_entity_poly.type
_entity_poly.pdbx_seq_one_letter_code
_entity_poly.pdbx_strand_id
1 'polypeptide(L)'
;IDPLSSMDVSPLFKALHNKELLMHGSDNDLRLMYAANKFVPNRIFDTMWAARLLGFTAFGLNDLLSKLIGITLDKGSQKANWTRRPLTDKMKIYALNDSRHLRTLADILKTELEEKGRLKWHQQICKRLIQEYSSDRQLDLDQAWRLKGSSKLNRRSLAILRETWHWREQEAVIANKPPYFIVRHEDLVKLAETVIDRENKTIWPHKLSTRRFNSLRESVGKALDLNSENCPETPRIIRRRIKASEKKFYESLKKIRDKQAEELKIDPTLIASRSTLVKLSLEDDDEKDRILPWQRELLNL
;
A
#
# COMPACT_ATOMS: atom_id res chain seq x y z
N ILE A 1 14.96 -6.31 -19.91
CA ILE A 1 14.37 -5.06 -20.47
C ILE A 1 14.66 -3.94 -19.49
N ASP A 2 15.17 -2.83 -20.00
CA ASP A 2 15.42 -1.63 -19.22
C ASP A 2 14.29 -0.61 -19.46
N PRO A 3 13.39 -0.39 -18.50
CA PRO A 3 12.24 0.51 -18.68
C PRO A 3 12.64 1.99 -18.76
N LEU A 4 13.89 2.33 -18.43
CA LEU A 4 14.41 3.71 -18.55
C LEU A 4 15.10 3.97 -19.91
N SER A 5 15.19 2.94 -20.75
CA SER A 5 15.67 3.11 -22.13
C SER A 5 14.54 3.67 -23.01
N SER A 6 14.93 4.19 -24.20
CA SER A 6 13.96 4.62 -25.24
C SER A 6 13.28 3.45 -25.97
N MET A 7 13.41 2.22 -25.47
CA MET A 7 12.84 1.02 -26.10
C MET A 7 11.31 1.01 -25.98
N ASP A 8 10.63 0.72 -27.08
CA ASP A 8 9.19 0.43 -27.03
C ASP A 8 8.93 -0.91 -26.36
N VAL A 9 8.28 -0.87 -25.21
CA VAL A 9 7.92 -2.06 -24.43
C VAL A 9 6.53 -2.63 -24.76
N SER A 10 5.79 -2.01 -25.69
CA SER A 10 4.44 -2.43 -26.09
C SER A 10 4.39 -3.88 -26.60
N PRO A 11 5.37 -4.37 -27.40
CA PRO A 11 5.37 -5.77 -27.85
C PRO A 11 5.46 -6.77 -26.68
N LEU A 12 6.22 -6.41 -25.61
CA LEU A 12 6.29 -7.23 -24.40
C LEU A 12 4.92 -7.38 -23.75
N PHE A 13 4.21 -6.26 -23.50
CA PHE A 13 2.92 -6.29 -22.85
C PHE A 13 1.86 -7.02 -23.69
N LYS A 14 1.92 -6.91 -25.03
CA LYS A 14 1.08 -7.73 -25.92
C LYS A 14 1.34 -9.23 -25.74
N ALA A 15 2.61 -9.64 -25.66
CA ALA A 15 2.99 -11.03 -25.44
C ALA A 15 2.58 -11.57 -24.06
N LEU A 16 2.61 -10.71 -23.04
CA LEU A 16 2.26 -11.05 -21.64
C LEU A 16 0.74 -11.13 -21.41
N HIS A 17 -0.09 -10.47 -22.23
CA HIS A 17 -1.52 -10.33 -21.98
C HIS A 17 -2.23 -11.66 -21.72
N ASN A 18 -1.92 -12.70 -22.50
CA ASN A 18 -2.53 -14.04 -22.39
C ASN A 18 -1.72 -15.01 -21.51
N LYS A 19 -0.71 -14.53 -20.79
CA LYS A 19 0.11 -15.35 -19.91
C LYS A 19 -0.33 -15.19 -18.46
N GLU A 20 -0.09 -16.22 -17.65
CA GLU A 20 -0.13 -16.09 -16.20
C GLU A 20 1.19 -15.48 -15.71
N LEU A 21 1.13 -14.34 -15.05
CA LEU A 21 2.34 -13.68 -14.54
C LEU A 21 2.63 -14.17 -13.14
N LEU A 22 3.85 -14.66 -12.92
CA LEU A 22 4.33 -15.04 -11.59
C LEU A 22 4.88 -13.80 -10.91
N MET A 23 4.37 -13.49 -9.74
CA MET A 23 4.68 -12.26 -9.00
C MET A 23 4.91 -12.58 -7.51
N HIS A 24 5.51 -11.63 -6.79
CA HIS A 24 5.69 -11.70 -5.34
C HIS A 24 5.33 -10.37 -4.68
N GLY A 25 4.14 -10.26 -4.09
CA GLY A 25 3.62 -9.01 -3.54
C GLY A 25 3.26 -8.02 -4.65
N SER A 26 2.39 -8.41 -5.54
CA SER A 26 2.12 -7.82 -6.86
C SER A 26 1.46 -6.43 -6.86
N ASP A 27 0.99 -5.91 -5.73
CA ASP A 27 0.21 -4.68 -5.64
C ASP A 27 0.92 -3.46 -6.25
N ASN A 28 2.21 -3.28 -5.95
CA ASN A 28 2.99 -2.16 -6.50
C ASN A 28 3.31 -2.35 -7.98
N ASP A 29 3.65 -3.56 -8.39
CA ASP A 29 4.01 -3.86 -9.79
C ASP A 29 2.79 -3.70 -10.71
N LEU A 30 1.61 -4.15 -10.28
CA LEU A 30 0.36 -3.96 -11.00
C LEU A 30 0.05 -2.47 -11.21
N ARG A 31 0.22 -1.64 -10.16
CA ARG A 31 0.05 -0.19 -10.28
C ARG A 31 1.02 0.44 -11.25
N LEU A 32 2.31 0.06 -11.19
CA LEU A 32 3.33 0.61 -12.07
C LEU A 32 3.10 0.21 -13.52
N MET A 33 2.79 -1.06 -13.80
CA MET A 33 2.47 -1.53 -15.14
C MET A 33 1.24 -0.83 -15.72
N TYR A 34 0.21 -0.62 -14.90
CA TYR A 34 -0.97 0.11 -15.32
C TYR A 34 -0.68 1.61 -15.52
N ALA A 35 0.00 2.26 -14.60
CA ALA A 35 0.30 3.69 -14.69
C ALA A 35 1.16 4.02 -15.92
N ALA A 36 2.18 3.21 -16.19
CA ALA A 36 3.12 3.46 -17.28
C ALA A 36 2.61 3.01 -18.66
N ASN A 37 1.85 1.92 -18.72
CA ASN A 37 1.50 1.26 -19.99
C ASN A 37 0.01 0.90 -20.12
N LYS A 38 -0.83 1.29 -19.15
CA LYS A 38 -2.24 0.86 -19.05
C LYS A 38 -2.42 -0.66 -19.19
N PHE A 39 -1.38 -1.41 -18.78
CA PHE A 39 -1.39 -2.86 -18.90
C PHE A 39 -2.13 -3.49 -17.72
N VAL A 40 -3.09 -4.36 -18.04
CA VAL A 40 -3.87 -5.15 -17.10
C VAL A 40 -3.63 -6.63 -17.44
N PRO A 41 -2.97 -7.42 -16.57
CA PRO A 41 -2.78 -8.84 -16.83
C PRO A 41 -4.09 -9.60 -16.69
N ASN A 42 -4.28 -10.63 -17.51
CA ASN A 42 -5.46 -11.50 -17.41
C ASN A 42 -5.41 -12.39 -16.15
N ARG A 43 -4.23 -12.88 -15.80
CA ARG A 43 -4.01 -13.78 -14.67
C ARG A 43 -2.66 -13.51 -14.04
N ILE A 44 -2.61 -13.61 -12.71
CA ILE A 44 -1.37 -13.62 -11.95
C ILE A 44 -1.37 -14.80 -10.98
N PHE A 45 -0.18 -15.25 -10.61
CA PHE A 45 0.05 -16.10 -9.46
C PHE A 45 0.99 -15.35 -8.51
N ASP A 46 0.47 -14.93 -7.36
CA ASP A 46 1.24 -14.17 -6.37
C ASP A 46 1.74 -15.11 -5.26
N THR A 47 3.05 -15.35 -5.24
CA THR A 47 3.69 -16.28 -4.32
C THR A 47 3.63 -15.83 -2.86
N MET A 48 3.56 -14.52 -2.59
CA MET A 48 3.39 -14.01 -1.23
C MET A 48 1.99 -14.35 -0.68
N TRP A 49 0.95 -14.15 -1.47
CA TRP A 49 -0.43 -14.49 -1.07
C TRP A 49 -0.62 -16.00 -0.98
N ALA A 50 0.02 -16.78 -1.86
CA ALA A 50 0.03 -18.23 -1.76
C ALA A 50 0.61 -18.71 -0.42
N ALA A 51 1.79 -18.21 -0.06
CA ALA A 51 2.45 -18.53 1.21
C ALA A 51 1.59 -18.14 2.43
N ARG A 52 0.96 -16.97 2.42
CA ARG A 52 0.06 -16.53 3.50
C ARG A 52 -1.15 -17.46 3.66
N LEU A 53 -1.77 -17.88 2.57
CA LEU A 53 -2.88 -18.84 2.59
C LEU A 53 -2.45 -20.24 3.06
N LEU A 54 -1.18 -20.59 2.92
CA LEU A 54 -0.60 -21.83 3.42
C LEU A 54 -0.20 -21.75 4.92
N GLY A 55 -0.27 -20.56 5.53
CA GLY A 55 0.02 -20.34 6.92
C GLY A 55 1.47 -19.98 7.23
N PHE A 56 2.26 -19.58 6.23
CA PHE A 56 3.61 -19.07 6.48
C PHE A 56 3.54 -17.75 7.23
N THR A 57 4.32 -17.62 8.30
CA THR A 57 4.45 -16.38 9.09
C THR A 57 5.52 -15.44 8.53
N ALA A 58 6.57 -16.01 7.92
CA ALA A 58 7.59 -15.30 7.16
C ALA A 58 7.36 -15.60 5.67
N PHE A 59 6.91 -14.62 4.93
CA PHE A 59 6.48 -14.76 3.54
C PHE A 59 7.20 -13.80 2.58
N GLY A 60 8.31 -13.20 3.00
CA GLY A 60 9.23 -12.49 2.11
C GLY A 60 9.89 -13.45 1.11
N LEU A 61 10.21 -12.97 -0.10
CA LEU A 61 10.77 -13.82 -1.15
C LEU A 61 11.99 -14.61 -0.67
N ASN A 62 12.94 -13.95 -0.01
CA ASN A 62 14.16 -14.61 0.50
C ASN A 62 13.85 -15.66 1.58
N ASP A 63 12.86 -15.39 2.44
CA ASP A 63 12.47 -16.33 3.50
C ASP A 63 11.83 -17.60 2.91
N LEU A 64 11.00 -17.43 1.88
CA LEU A 64 10.38 -18.56 1.18
C LEU A 64 11.40 -19.37 0.37
N LEU A 65 12.30 -18.69 -0.35
CA LEU A 65 13.36 -19.38 -1.12
C LEU A 65 14.28 -20.16 -0.20
N SER A 66 14.70 -19.58 0.92
CA SER A 66 15.53 -20.25 1.91
C SER A 66 14.82 -21.47 2.49
N LYS A 67 13.54 -21.35 2.85
CA LYS A 67 12.78 -22.41 3.52
C LYS A 67 12.38 -23.54 2.57
N LEU A 68 11.94 -23.23 1.34
CA LEU A 68 11.33 -24.19 0.41
C LEU A 68 12.31 -24.74 -0.63
N ILE A 69 13.36 -23.97 -0.95
CA ILE A 69 14.31 -24.32 -2.04
C ILE A 69 15.74 -24.40 -1.52
N GLY A 70 16.02 -23.93 -0.30
CA GLY A 70 17.36 -23.90 0.28
C GLY A 70 18.29 -22.82 -0.29
N ILE A 71 17.72 -21.80 -0.94
CA ILE A 71 18.46 -20.71 -1.59
C ILE A 71 18.32 -19.43 -0.76
N THR A 72 19.44 -18.78 -0.43
CA THR A 72 19.46 -17.47 0.22
C THR A 72 19.97 -16.41 -0.75
N LEU A 73 19.19 -15.35 -0.95
CA LEU A 73 19.54 -14.24 -1.84
C LEU A 73 20.34 -13.18 -1.09
N ASP A 74 21.33 -12.57 -1.76
CA ASP A 74 22.04 -11.41 -1.25
C ASP A 74 21.14 -10.14 -1.33
N LYS A 75 20.95 -9.47 -0.21
CA LYS A 75 20.13 -8.23 -0.09
C LYS A 75 20.92 -6.95 -0.43
N GLY A 76 22.20 -7.06 -0.82
CA GLY A 76 23.12 -5.91 -0.91
C GLY A 76 22.71 -4.80 -1.86
N SER A 77 21.98 -5.11 -2.93
CA SER A 77 21.54 -4.11 -3.93
C SER A 77 20.10 -3.63 -3.80
N GLN A 78 19.35 -4.09 -2.81
CA GLN A 78 17.92 -3.71 -2.65
C GLN A 78 17.71 -2.20 -2.56
N LYS A 79 18.62 -1.48 -1.90
CA LYS A 79 18.55 -0.02 -1.70
C LYS A 79 19.48 0.76 -2.65
N ALA A 80 19.97 0.13 -3.72
CA ALA A 80 20.85 0.78 -4.68
C ALA A 80 20.10 1.87 -5.47
N ASN A 81 20.86 2.79 -6.05
CA ASN A 81 20.30 3.77 -6.97
C ASN A 81 20.02 3.15 -8.34
N TRP A 82 18.83 2.63 -8.55
CA TRP A 82 18.38 1.96 -9.76
C TRP A 82 18.22 2.87 -10.98
N THR A 83 18.33 4.19 -10.81
CA THR A 83 18.36 5.14 -11.96
C THR A 83 19.73 5.25 -12.61
N ARG A 84 20.78 4.74 -11.95
CA ARG A 84 22.15 4.77 -12.47
C ARG A 84 22.27 3.91 -13.73
N ARG A 85 22.99 4.44 -14.74
CA ARG A 85 23.39 3.69 -15.94
C ARG A 85 24.89 3.87 -16.18
N PRO A 86 25.58 2.79 -16.60
CA PRO A 86 25.10 1.41 -16.66
C PRO A 86 24.87 0.83 -15.27
N LEU A 87 24.00 -0.20 -15.17
CA LEU A 87 23.82 -0.97 -13.95
C LEU A 87 25.11 -1.71 -13.60
N THR A 88 25.47 -1.74 -12.32
CA THR A 88 26.61 -2.56 -11.83
C THR A 88 26.27 -4.05 -11.93
N ASP A 89 27.30 -4.92 -11.98
CA ASP A 89 27.07 -6.36 -12.05
C ASP A 89 26.32 -6.90 -10.81
N LYS A 90 26.59 -6.33 -9.63
CA LYS A 90 25.82 -6.64 -8.41
C LYS A 90 24.33 -6.31 -8.57
N MET A 91 24.00 -5.17 -9.17
CA MET A 91 22.59 -4.81 -9.43
C MET A 91 21.94 -5.74 -10.46
N LYS A 92 22.67 -6.11 -11.52
CA LYS A 92 22.17 -7.07 -12.53
C LYS A 92 21.89 -8.43 -11.90
N ILE A 93 22.83 -8.93 -11.10
CA ILE A 93 22.68 -10.22 -10.38
C ILE A 93 21.47 -10.16 -9.44
N TYR A 94 21.32 -9.06 -8.69
CA TYR A 94 20.18 -8.88 -7.81
C TYR A 94 18.85 -8.92 -8.58
N ALA A 95 18.73 -8.14 -9.66
CA ALA A 95 17.51 -8.11 -10.48
C ALA A 95 17.17 -9.47 -11.14
N LEU A 96 18.19 -10.23 -11.54
CA LEU A 96 18.01 -11.59 -12.06
C LEU A 96 17.52 -12.55 -10.98
N ASN A 97 18.08 -12.44 -9.78
CA ASN A 97 17.74 -13.33 -8.66
C ASN A 97 16.30 -13.10 -8.14
N ASP A 98 15.78 -11.88 -8.22
CA ASP A 98 14.40 -11.57 -7.81
C ASP A 98 13.35 -12.33 -8.66
N SER A 99 13.71 -12.77 -9.86
CA SER A 99 12.80 -13.50 -10.75
C SER A 99 13.21 -14.94 -11.06
N ARG A 100 14.51 -15.27 -10.98
CA ARG A 100 15.08 -16.55 -11.43
C ARG A 100 14.44 -17.78 -10.80
N HIS A 101 14.14 -17.70 -9.51
CA HIS A 101 13.61 -18.82 -8.72
C HIS A 101 12.09 -18.76 -8.52
N LEU A 102 11.45 -17.73 -9.07
CA LEU A 102 10.03 -17.47 -8.82
C LEU A 102 9.13 -18.57 -9.41
N ARG A 103 9.54 -19.17 -10.55
CA ARG A 103 8.81 -20.29 -11.17
C ARG A 103 8.78 -21.52 -10.28
N THR A 104 9.96 -21.96 -9.82
CA THR A 104 10.06 -23.15 -8.94
C THR A 104 9.30 -22.91 -7.63
N LEU A 105 9.40 -21.70 -7.05
CA LEU A 105 8.64 -21.34 -5.86
C LEU A 105 7.13 -21.39 -6.12
N ALA A 106 6.68 -20.85 -7.23
CA ALA A 106 5.26 -20.84 -7.59
C ALA A 106 4.71 -22.26 -7.80
N ASP A 107 5.45 -23.12 -8.45
CA ASP A 107 5.04 -24.51 -8.70
C ASP A 107 4.90 -25.29 -7.38
N ILE A 108 5.84 -25.14 -6.41
CA ILE A 108 5.74 -25.72 -5.08
C ILE A 108 4.51 -25.23 -4.32
N LEU A 109 4.36 -23.89 -4.23
CA LEU A 109 3.25 -23.29 -3.50
C LEU A 109 1.88 -23.62 -4.13
N LYS A 110 1.83 -23.75 -5.45
CA LYS A 110 0.61 -24.15 -6.16
C LYS A 110 0.19 -25.56 -5.80
N THR A 111 1.13 -26.51 -5.80
CA THR A 111 0.87 -27.90 -5.39
C THR A 111 0.34 -27.96 -3.96
N GLU A 112 0.98 -27.25 -3.01
CA GLU A 112 0.51 -27.22 -1.62
C GLU A 112 -0.88 -26.57 -1.48
N LEU A 113 -1.20 -25.54 -2.29
CA LEU A 113 -2.53 -24.93 -2.30
C LEU A 113 -3.59 -25.90 -2.84
N GLU A 114 -3.26 -26.70 -3.86
CA GLU A 114 -4.13 -27.73 -4.42
C GLU A 114 -4.40 -28.82 -3.39
N GLU A 115 -3.38 -29.36 -2.75
CA GLU A 115 -3.49 -30.38 -1.69
C GLU A 115 -4.35 -29.92 -0.52
N LYS A 116 -4.28 -28.62 -0.13
CA LYS A 116 -5.10 -28.04 0.95
C LYS A 116 -6.46 -27.50 0.47
N GLY A 117 -6.80 -27.65 -0.80
CA GLY A 117 -8.06 -27.13 -1.37
C GLY A 117 -8.17 -25.61 -1.40
N ARG A 118 -7.04 -24.86 -1.33
CA ARG A 118 -7.01 -23.38 -1.21
C ARG A 118 -6.64 -22.67 -2.50
N LEU A 119 -6.37 -23.40 -3.60
CA LEU A 119 -6.00 -22.78 -4.88
C LEU A 119 -7.10 -21.82 -5.39
N LYS A 120 -8.37 -22.18 -5.23
CA LYS A 120 -9.49 -21.31 -5.61
C LYS A 120 -9.54 -20.01 -4.81
N TRP A 121 -9.18 -20.05 -3.52
CA TRP A 121 -9.07 -18.83 -2.69
C TRP A 121 -7.98 -17.91 -3.21
N HIS A 122 -6.82 -18.47 -3.51
CA HIS A 122 -5.70 -17.73 -4.09
C HIS A 122 -6.09 -17.07 -5.43
N GLN A 123 -6.77 -17.79 -6.31
CA GLN A 123 -7.25 -17.25 -7.59
C GLN A 123 -8.21 -16.08 -7.41
N GLN A 124 -9.12 -16.15 -6.43
CA GLN A 124 -10.03 -15.06 -6.10
C GLN A 124 -9.28 -13.83 -5.57
N ILE A 125 -8.26 -14.02 -4.71
CA ILE A 125 -7.41 -12.93 -4.24
C ILE A 125 -6.66 -12.30 -5.41
N CYS A 126 -6.02 -13.09 -6.26
CA CYS A 126 -5.29 -12.61 -7.43
C CYS A 126 -6.19 -11.80 -8.39
N LYS A 127 -7.41 -12.28 -8.64
CA LYS A 127 -8.39 -11.54 -9.45
C LYS A 127 -8.72 -10.18 -8.82
N ARG A 128 -8.92 -10.14 -7.51
CA ARG A 128 -9.18 -8.88 -6.79
C ARG A 128 -7.99 -7.94 -6.84
N LEU A 129 -6.76 -8.43 -6.67
CA LEU A 129 -5.55 -7.62 -6.79
C LEU A 129 -5.46 -6.94 -8.16
N ILE A 130 -5.71 -7.67 -9.25
CA ILE A 130 -5.75 -7.10 -10.60
C ILE A 130 -6.79 -5.98 -10.67
N GLN A 131 -8.01 -6.21 -10.20
CA GLN A 131 -9.09 -5.21 -10.23
C GLN A 131 -8.77 -3.96 -9.40
N GLU A 132 -8.20 -4.12 -8.22
CA GLU A 132 -7.90 -3.01 -7.31
C GLU A 132 -6.68 -2.18 -7.72
N TYR A 133 -5.68 -2.82 -8.32
CA TYR A 133 -4.39 -2.18 -8.58
C TYR A 133 -4.11 -1.87 -10.05
N SER A 134 -4.88 -2.41 -10.97
CA SER A 134 -4.80 -2.10 -12.40
C SER A 134 -5.95 -1.17 -12.85
N SER A 135 -6.15 -0.09 -12.13
CA SER A 135 -7.17 0.91 -12.42
C SER A 135 -6.66 2.33 -12.12
N ASP A 136 -7.25 3.32 -12.74
CA ASP A 136 -6.97 4.70 -12.41
C ASP A 136 -7.45 4.97 -10.98
N ARG A 137 -6.51 5.07 -10.06
CA ARG A 137 -6.82 5.50 -8.71
C ARG A 137 -7.12 7.00 -8.78
N GLN A 138 -8.38 7.36 -8.67
CA GLN A 138 -8.73 8.73 -8.35
C GLN A 138 -8.19 9.01 -6.93
N LEU A 139 -7.00 9.61 -6.88
CA LEU A 139 -6.54 10.21 -5.64
C LEU A 139 -7.53 11.34 -5.34
N ASP A 140 -8.26 11.20 -4.27
CA ASP A 140 -9.02 12.31 -3.72
C ASP A 140 -7.99 13.35 -3.23
N LEU A 141 -7.63 14.25 -4.14
CA LEU A 141 -6.63 15.30 -3.86
C LEU A 141 -7.08 16.19 -2.71
N ASP A 142 -8.40 16.29 -2.49
CA ASP A 142 -8.97 17.05 -1.39
C ASP A 142 -8.75 16.37 -0.02
N GLN A 143 -8.44 15.08 -0.01
CA GLN A 143 -8.15 14.34 1.22
C GLN A 143 -6.70 13.84 1.30
N ALA A 144 -5.95 13.81 0.19
CA ALA A 144 -4.58 13.26 0.13
C ALA A 144 -3.59 13.96 1.08
N TRP A 145 -3.79 15.24 1.37
CA TRP A 145 -2.99 16.02 2.31
C TRP A 145 -3.29 15.71 3.78
N ARG A 146 -4.39 14.98 4.09
CA ARG A 146 -4.73 14.57 5.46
C ARG A 146 -3.84 13.41 5.91
N LEU A 147 -2.64 13.75 6.32
CA LEU A 147 -1.63 12.79 6.74
C LEU A 147 -1.97 12.16 8.10
N LYS A 148 -1.38 10.99 8.38
CA LYS A 148 -1.47 10.36 9.71
C LYS A 148 -1.01 11.33 10.79
N GLY A 149 -1.84 11.54 11.81
CA GLY A 149 -1.60 12.53 12.89
C GLY A 149 -2.35 13.84 12.70
N SER A 150 -2.82 14.18 11.49
CA SER A 150 -3.52 15.43 11.21
C SER A 150 -4.89 15.57 11.90
N SER A 151 -5.49 14.46 12.34
CA SER A 151 -6.80 14.46 13.01
C SER A 151 -6.83 15.23 14.35
N LYS A 152 -5.67 15.52 14.92
CA LYS A 152 -5.53 16.29 16.17
C LYS A 152 -5.34 17.80 15.93
N LEU A 153 -5.09 18.19 14.69
CA LEU A 153 -4.82 19.56 14.32
C LEU A 153 -6.11 20.39 14.30
N ASN A 154 -6.03 21.65 14.70
CA ASN A 154 -7.10 22.63 14.55
C ASN A 154 -7.20 23.08 13.08
N ARG A 155 -8.27 23.84 12.72
CA ARG A 155 -8.54 24.27 11.36
C ARG A 155 -7.39 25.06 10.73
N ARG A 156 -6.71 25.94 11.49
CA ARG A 156 -5.57 26.74 11.01
C ARG A 156 -4.35 25.85 10.76
N SER A 157 -4.02 24.95 11.67
CA SER A 157 -2.95 23.95 11.47
C SER A 157 -3.25 23.04 10.27
N LEU A 158 -4.52 22.66 10.03
CA LEU A 158 -4.91 21.91 8.85
C LEU A 158 -4.69 22.70 7.55
N ALA A 159 -4.93 24.03 7.55
CA ALA A 159 -4.61 24.88 6.41
C ALA A 159 -3.11 24.90 6.11
N ILE A 160 -2.28 25.04 7.15
CA ILE A 160 -0.81 24.99 7.02
C ILE A 160 -0.37 23.63 6.47
N LEU A 161 -0.91 22.54 7.01
CA LEU A 161 -0.59 21.20 6.53
C LEU A 161 -0.97 21.02 5.05
N ARG A 162 -2.14 21.49 4.61
CA ARG A 162 -2.60 21.41 3.22
C ARG A 162 -1.66 22.16 2.28
N GLU A 163 -1.35 23.43 2.57
CA GLU A 163 -0.48 24.25 1.71
C GLU A 163 0.97 23.71 1.67
N THR A 164 1.50 23.27 2.81
CA THR A 164 2.85 22.70 2.85
C THR A 164 2.93 21.33 2.20
N TRP A 165 1.85 20.55 2.22
CA TRP A 165 1.74 19.29 1.48
C TRP A 165 1.77 19.56 -0.04
N HIS A 166 0.97 20.50 -0.56
CA HIS A 166 0.99 20.88 -1.97
C HIS A 166 2.36 21.39 -2.40
N TRP A 167 2.99 22.23 -1.60
CA TRP A 167 4.37 22.67 -1.83
C TRP A 167 5.32 21.47 -1.96
N ARG A 168 5.24 20.50 -1.06
CA ARG A 168 6.09 19.31 -1.09
C ARG A 168 5.90 18.48 -2.34
N GLU A 169 4.65 18.26 -2.76
CA GLU A 169 4.35 17.50 -4.00
C GLU A 169 4.97 18.21 -5.22
N GLN A 170 4.85 19.53 -5.30
CA GLN A 170 5.47 20.32 -6.37
C GLN A 170 7.00 20.22 -6.34
N GLU A 171 7.62 20.37 -5.20
CA GLU A 171 9.08 20.21 -5.06
C GLU A 171 9.55 18.79 -5.40
N ALA A 172 8.74 17.78 -5.14
CA ALA A 172 9.02 16.40 -5.49
C ALA A 172 9.03 16.20 -7.02
N VAL A 173 8.06 16.79 -7.72
CA VAL A 173 8.01 16.78 -9.19
C VAL A 173 9.23 17.49 -9.78
N ILE A 174 9.54 18.73 -9.32
CA ILE A 174 10.71 19.51 -9.78
C ILE A 174 12.02 18.73 -9.57
N ALA A 175 12.14 18.04 -8.43
CA ALA A 175 13.35 17.29 -8.10
C ALA A 175 13.39 15.88 -8.73
N ASN A 176 12.32 15.44 -9.38
CA ASN A 176 12.12 14.07 -9.84
C ASN A 176 12.43 13.05 -8.74
N LYS A 177 11.85 13.27 -7.55
CA LYS A 177 12.04 12.43 -6.35
C LYS A 177 10.71 12.18 -5.66
N PRO A 178 10.55 11.02 -5.00
CA PRO A 178 9.39 10.79 -4.14
C PRO A 178 9.24 11.90 -3.07
N PRO A 179 8.01 12.33 -2.74
CA PRO A 179 7.76 13.42 -1.78
C PRO A 179 8.42 13.21 -0.41
N TYR A 180 8.51 11.97 0.03
CA TYR A 180 9.18 11.60 1.28
C TYR A 180 10.66 12.02 1.34
N PHE A 181 11.37 12.06 0.20
CA PHE A 181 12.76 12.50 0.13
C PHE A 181 12.90 14.04 0.17
N ILE A 182 11.81 14.79 -0.01
CA ILE A 182 11.79 16.23 0.16
C ILE A 182 11.58 16.59 1.63
N VAL A 183 10.44 16.15 2.20
CA VAL A 183 10.08 16.30 3.62
C VAL A 183 9.21 15.12 4.03
N ARG A 184 9.49 14.53 5.20
CA ARG A 184 8.69 13.43 5.75
C ARG A 184 7.31 13.89 6.20
N HIS A 185 6.36 12.97 6.25
CA HIS A 185 4.98 13.24 6.67
C HIS A 185 4.92 13.80 8.08
N GLU A 186 5.67 13.20 8.99
CA GLU A 186 5.73 13.58 10.40
C GLU A 186 6.26 15.01 10.58
N ASP A 187 7.24 15.41 9.76
CA ASP A 187 7.85 16.73 9.83
C ASP A 187 6.87 17.82 9.37
N LEU A 188 6.03 17.54 8.35
CA LEU A 188 4.96 18.46 7.93
C LEU A 188 3.87 18.61 8.99
N VAL A 189 3.44 17.49 9.59
CA VAL A 189 2.42 17.52 10.65
C VAL A 189 2.94 18.32 11.86
N LYS A 190 4.20 18.08 12.26
CA LYS A 190 4.83 18.78 13.38
C LYS A 190 5.04 20.26 13.10
N LEU A 191 5.42 20.63 11.87
CA LEU A 191 5.47 22.03 11.44
C LEU A 191 4.10 22.69 11.59
N ALA A 192 3.05 22.07 11.07
CA ALA A 192 1.68 22.60 11.12
C ALA A 192 1.14 22.73 12.55
N GLU A 193 1.57 21.87 13.46
CA GLU A 193 1.24 21.92 14.88
C GLU A 193 1.93 23.09 15.58
N THR A 194 3.23 23.28 15.33
CA THR A 194 4.07 24.21 16.10
C THR A 194 4.09 25.64 15.57
N VAL A 195 3.75 25.88 14.30
CA VAL A 195 3.73 27.26 13.73
C VAL A 195 2.72 28.16 14.40
N ILE A 196 1.61 27.63 14.88
CA ILE A 196 0.54 28.42 15.53
C ILE A 196 0.76 28.56 17.03
N ASP A 197 1.55 27.68 17.59
CA ASP A 197 1.84 27.68 19.02
C ASP A 197 2.78 28.84 19.37
N ARG A 198 2.23 29.86 20.02
CA ARG A 198 2.97 31.06 20.42
C ARG A 198 3.94 30.80 21.59
N GLU A 199 3.72 29.74 22.35
CA GLU A 199 4.51 29.39 23.54
C GLU A 199 5.71 28.53 23.15
N ASN A 200 5.64 27.77 22.07
CA ASN A 200 6.66 26.86 21.61
C ASN A 200 7.37 27.36 20.34
N LYS A 201 8.68 27.05 20.23
CA LYS A 201 9.45 27.36 19.04
C LYS A 201 8.95 26.53 17.85
N THR A 202 8.69 27.19 16.72
CA THR A 202 8.35 26.53 15.44
C THR A 202 9.42 25.51 15.05
N ILE A 203 8.99 24.27 14.79
CA ILE A 203 9.88 23.17 14.38
C ILE A 203 9.84 23.04 12.86
N TRP A 204 10.87 23.58 12.24
CA TRP A 204 11.04 23.48 10.78
C TRP A 204 11.69 22.15 10.38
N PRO A 205 11.34 21.59 9.21
CA PRO A 205 12.03 20.42 8.67
C PRO A 205 13.52 20.67 8.50
N HIS A 206 14.34 19.68 8.86
CA HIS A 206 15.79 19.74 8.74
C HIS A 206 16.29 19.48 7.32
N LYS A 207 17.51 19.92 7.02
CA LYS A 207 18.25 19.62 5.78
C LYS A 207 17.60 20.13 4.48
N LEU A 208 16.87 21.24 4.55
CA LEU A 208 16.38 21.94 3.38
C LEU A 208 17.47 22.91 2.84
N SER A 209 17.57 23.02 1.51
CA SER A 209 18.35 24.13 0.90
C SER A 209 17.67 25.46 1.20
N THR A 210 18.46 26.58 1.17
CA THR A 210 17.94 27.94 1.41
C THR A 210 16.73 28.23 0.50
N ARG A 211 16.79 27.86 -0.79
CA ARG A 211 15.68 28.02 -1.72
C ARG A 211 14.42 27.31 -1.23
N ARG A 212 14.53 26.03 -0.87
CA ARG A 212 13.39 25.22 -0.39
C ARG A 212 12.84 25.73 0.93
N PHE A 213 13.72 26.15 1.83
CA PHE A 213 13.31 26.73 3.12
C PHE A 213 12.49 28.00 2.92
N ASN A 214 12.95 28.92 2.06
CA ASN A 214 12.24 30.16 1.76
C ASN A 214 10.88 29.87 1.11
N SER A 215 10.82 28.98 0.13
CA SER A 215 9.58 28.58 -0.53
C SER A 215 8.60 27.88 0.40
N LEU A 216 9.08 27.04 1.33
CA LEU A 216 8.26 26.45 2.38
C LEU A 216 7.69 27.53 3.33
N ARG A 217 8.52 28.49 3.73
CA ARG A 217 8.10 29.62 4.57
C ARG A 217 7.02 30.46 3.90
N GLU A 218 7.12 30.71 2.59
CA GLU A 218 6.09 31.39 1.79
C GLU A 218 4.77 30.60 1.81
N SER A 219 4.82 29.27 1.65
CA SER A 219 3.64 28.42 1.71
C SER A 219 2.97 28.45 3.08
N VAL A 220 3.76 28.50 4.16
CA VAL A 220 3.25 28.69 5.51
C VAL A 220 2.59 30.08 5.66
N GLY A 221 3.22 31.13 5.12
CA GLY A 221 2.66 32.49 5.11
C GLY A 221 1.29 32.54 4.44
N LYS A 222 1.18 31.97 3.21
CA LYS A 222 -0.11 31.87 2.49
C LYS A 222 -1.20 31.20 3.33
N ALA A 223 -0.86 30.12 4.07
CA ALA A 223 -1.81 29.44 4.92
C ALA A 223 -2.23 30.26 6.15
N LEU A 224 -1.32 31.06 6.69
CA LEU A 224 -1.61 31.96 7.81
C LEU A 224 -2.51 33.12 7.40
N ASP A 225 -2.40 33.61 6.17
CA ASP A 225 -3.20 34.70 5.62
C ASP A 225 -4.61 34.28 5.17
N LEU A 226 -4.90 32.98 5.14
CA LEU A 226 -6.23 32.48 4.80
C LEU A 226 -7.29 32.97 5.78
N ASN A 227 -8.45 33.39 5.27
CA ASN A 227 -9.62 33.64 6.12
C ASN A 227 -10.06 32.36 6.84
N SER A 228 -10.59 32.50 8.04
CA SER A 228 -11.03 31.34 8.85
C SER A 228 -12.06 30.45 8.14
N GLU A 229 -12.89 31.03 7.28
CA GLU A 229 -13.89 30.32 6.47
C GLU A 229 -13.25 29.37 5.44
N ASN A 230 -12.10 29.76 4.89
CA ASN A 230 -11.36 28.99 3.88
C ASN A 230 -10.41 27.93 4.49
N CYS A 231 -10.31 27.88 5.81
CA CYS A 231 -9.55 26.83 6.50
C CYS A 231 -10.33 25.51 6.44
N PRO A 232 -9.61 24.38 6.18
CA PRO A 232 -10.24 23.07 6.15
C PRO A 232 -10.99 22.75 7.45
N GLU A 233 -12.11 22.08 7.32
CA GLU A 233 -12.82 21.60 8.51
C GLU A 233 -12.06 20.46 9.18
N THR A 234 -12.12 20.44 10.52
CA THR A 234 -11.65 19.27 11.27
C THR A 234 -12.62 18.11 10.99
N PRO A 235 -12.09 16.90 10.70
CA PRO A 235 -12.97 15.75 10.51
C PRO A 235 -13.85 15.56 11.75
N ARG A 236 -15.14 15.69 11.59
CA ARG A 236 -16.08 15.32 12.66
C ARG A 236 -16.02 13.80 12.79
N ILE A 237 -15.35 13.30 13.81
CA ILE A 237 -15.49 11.89 14.19
C ILE A 237 -16.91 11.76 14.78
N ILE A 238 -17.87 11.45 13.92
CA ILE A 238 -19.21 11.06 14.37
C ILE A 238 -19.03 9.72 15.07
N ARG A 239 -18.86 9.76 16.39
CA ARG A 239 -18.86 8.55 17.22
C ARG A 239 -20.29 8.04 17.28
N ARG A 240 -20.69 7.26 16.29
CA ARG A 240 -21.95 6.53 16.36
C ARG A 240 -21.91 5.63 17.60
N ARG A 241 -22.95 5.71 18.43
CA ARG A 241 -23.12 4.79 19.55
C ARG A 241 -23.42 3.40 18.98
N ILE A 242 -22.51 2.44 19.20
CA ILE A 242 -22.67 1.06 18.74
C ILE A 242 -23.84 0.45 19.53
N LYS A 243 -24.81 -0.12 18.86
CA LYS A 243 -25.94 -0.82 19.47
C LYS A 243 -25.48 -2.13 20.11
N ALA A 244 -26.19 -2.60 21.13
CA ALA A 244 -25.86 -3.87 21.77
C ALA A 244 -25.92 -5.06 20.80
N SER A 245 -26.86 -5.06 19.85
CA SER A 245 -26.97 -6.06 18.77
C SER A 245 -25.74 -6.06 17.87
N GLU A 246 -25.27 -4.88 17.41
CA GLU A 246 -24.09 -4.71 16.56
C GLU A 246 -22.83 -5.24 17.27
N LYS A 247 -22.69 -4.91 18.56
CA LYS A 247 -21.59 -5.44 19.38
C LYS A 247 -21.64 -6.97 19.49
N LYS A 248 -22.82 -7.52 19.75
CA LYS A 248 -23.01 -8.98 19.84
C LYS A 248 -22.69 -9.65 18.51
N PHE A 249 -23.10 -9.06 17.40
CA PHE A 249 -22.81 -9.60 16.07
C PHE A 249 -21.31 -9.52 15.73
N TYR A 250 -20.64 -8.41 16.05
CA TYR A 250 -19.19 -8.30 15.93
C TYR A 250 -18.46 -9.41 16.70
N GLU A 251 -18.83 -9.64 17.98
CA GLU A 251 -18.18 -10.67 18.79
C GLU A 251 -18.45 -12.08 18.24
N SER A 252 -19.62 -12.36 17.69
CA SER A 252 -19.93 -13.63 17.03
C SER A 252 -19.07 -13.85 15.78
N LEU A 253 -18.99 -12.84 14.89
CA LEU A 253 -18.14 -12.91 13.69
C LEU A 253 -16.66 -13.08 14.05
N LYS A 254 -16.19 -12.36 15.07
CA LYS A 254 -14.83 -12.49 15.57
C LYS A 254 -14.54 -13.90 16.06
N LYS A 255 -15.45 -14.49 16.85
CA LYS A 255 -15.29 -15.86 17.36
C LYS A 255 -15.26 -16.89 16.24
N ILE A 256 -16.14 -16.76 15.23
CA ILE A 256 -16.16 -17.64 14.06
C ILE A 256 -14.84 -17.51 13.31
N ARG A 257 -14.41 -16.28 12.97
CA ARG A 257 -13.16 -16.00 12.29
C ARG A 257 -11.95 -16.62 12.99
N ASP A 258 -11.82 -16.36 14.29
CA ASP A 258 -10.64 -16.79 15.06
C ASP A 258 -10.59 -18.33 15.13
N LYS A 259 -11.74 -19.00 15.31
CA LYS A 259 -11.85 -20.45 15.26
C LYS A 259 -11.44 -21.01 13.89
N GLN A 260 -11.98 -20.47 12.81
CA GLN A 260 -11.66 -20.91 11.45
C GLN A 260 -10.17 -20.69 11.13
N ALA A 261 -9.60 -19.55 11.55
CA ALA A 261 -8.19 -19.26 11.35
C ALA A 261 -7.26 -20.24 12.09
N GLU A 262 -7.63 -20.62 13.31
CA GLU A 262 -6.91 -21.62 14.11
C GLU A 262 -6.94 -23.02 13.45
N GLU A 263 -8.14 -23.48 13.05
CA GLU A 263 -8.32 -24.76 12.36
C GLU A 263 -7.54 -24.83 11.05
N LEU A 264 -7.55 -23.73 10.29
CA LEU A 264 -6.85 -23.60 9.01
C LEU A 264 -5.36 -23.31 9.17
N LYS A 265 -4.91 -22.93 10.38
CA LYS A 265 -3.53 -22.47 10.67
C LYS A 265 -3.09 -21.30 9.78
N ILE A 266 -3.96 -20.29 9.63
CA ILE A 266 -3.69 -19.06 8.86
C ILE A 266 -3.90 -17.84 9.75
N ASP A 267 -3.37 -16.69 9.30
CA ASP A 267 -3.61 -15.40 9.97
C ASP A 267 -5.11 -15.04 9.89
N PRO A 268 -5.78 -14.76 11.03
CA PRO A 268 -7.19 -14.40 11.06
C PRO A 268 -7.55 -13.20 10.17
N THR A 269 -6.60 -12.29 9.96
CA THR A 269 -6.80 -11.10 9.10
C THR A 269 -6.97 -11.44 7.63
N LEU A 270 -6.55 -12.64 7.20
CA LEU A 270 -6.81 -13.13 5.84
C LEU A 270 -8.30 -13.41 5.63
N ILE A 271 -8.99 -13.90 6.65
CA ILE A 271 -10.44 -14.14 6.59
C ILE A 271 -11.17 -12.79 6.67
N ALA A 272 -10.90 -12.00 7.71
CA ALA A 272 -11.44 -10.65 7.84
C ALA A 272 -10.58 -9.80 8.76
N SER A 273 -10.26 -8.58 8.35
CA SER A 273 -9.59 -7.61 9.22
C SER A 273 -10.54 -7.15 10.33
N ARG A 274 -10.00 -6.52 11.38
CA ARG A 274 -10.84 -5.91 12.42
C ARG A 274 -11.79 -4.85 11.82
N SER A 275 -11.33 -4.05 10.87
CA SER A 275 -12.15 -3.04 10.20
C SER A 275 -13.28 -3.67 9.39
N THR A 276 -12.99 -4.76 8.68
CA THR A 276 -13.98 -5.55 7.95
C THR A 276 -15.06 -6.08 8.89
N LEU A 277 -14.68 -6.71 10.02
CA LEU A 277 -15.65 -7.20 10.99
C LEU A 277 -16.53 -6.09 11.58
N VAL A 278 -15.96 -4.92 11.85
CA VAL A 278 -16.72 -3.75 12.34
C VAL A 278 -17.74 -3.31 11.28
N LYS A 279 -17.34 -3.14 10.04
CA LYS A 279 -18.24 -2.73 8.96
C LYS A 279 -19.35 -3.74 8.72
N LEU A 280 -19.03 -5.03 8.70
CA LEU A 280 -20.02 -6.09 8.60
C LEU A 280 -21.03 -6.07 9.75
N SER A 281 -20.57 -5.80 10.97
CA SER A 281 -21.45 -5.71 12.13
C SER A 281 -22.37 -4.48 12.09
N LEU A 282 -22.02 -3.49 11.29
CA LEU A 282 -22.82 -2.29 11.02
C LEU A 282 -23.71 -2.45 9.79
N GLU A 283 -23.76 -3.65 9.19
CA GLU A 283 -24.54 -3.97 7.98
C GLU A 283 -24.14 -3.09 6.76
N ASP A 284 -22.83 -2.76 6.67
CA ASP A 284 -22.27 -2.02 5.54
C ASP A 284 -22.33 -2.88 4.27
N ASP A 285 -23.20 -2.51 3.33
CA ASP A 285 -23.44 -3.28 2.11
C ASP A 285 -22.22 -3.24 1.18
N ASP A 286 -21.50 -2.13 1.11
CA ASP A 286 -20.26 -2.02 0.34
C ASP A 286 -19.20 -3.04 0.83
N GLU A 287 -19.11 -3.26 2.15
CA GLU A 287 -18.17 -4.24 2.70
C GLU A 287 -18.64 -5.67 2.46
N LYS A 288 -19.96 -5.94 2.49
CA LYS A 288 -20.51 -7.27 2.13
C LYS A 288 -20.13 -7.65 0.71
N ASP A 289 -20.15 -6.70 -0.22
CA ASP A 289 -19.79 -6.94 -1.63
C ASP A 289 -18.28 -7.11 -1.84
N ARG A 290 -17.47 -6.53 -0.95
CA ARG A 290 -16.00 -6.64 -1.01
C ARG A 290 -15.45 -7.95 -0.46
N ILE A 291 -16.20 -8.67 0.36
CA ILE A 291 -15.77 -9.95 0.91
C ILE A 291 -15.77 -11.01 -0.19
N LEU A 292 -14.63 -11.71 -0.32
CA LEU A 292 -14.49 -12.82 -1.26
C LEU A 292 -15.40 -13.99 -0.88
N PRO A 293 -15.89 -14.80 -1.85
CA PRO A 293 -16.78 -15.93 -1.58
C PRO A 293 -16.27 -16.88 -0.50
N TRP A 294 -15.00 -17.26 -0.52
CA TRP A 294 -14.41 -18.13 0.49
C TRP A 294 -14.36 -17.48 1.90
N GLN A 295 -14.16 -16.16 1.97
CA GLN A 295 -14.18 -15.43 3.25
C GLN A 295 -15.59 -15.38 3.83
N ARG A 296 -16.59 -15.20 2.96
CA ARG A 296 -18.02 -15.20 3.32
C ARG A 296 -18.42 -16.57 3.86
N GLU A 297 -18.03 -17.65 3.17
CA GLU A 297 -18.27 -19.03 3.60
C GLU A 297 -17.67 -19.32 4.98
N LEU A 298 -16.41 -18.92 5.23
CA LEU A 298 -15.75 -19.12 6.53
C LEU A 298 -16.36 -18.28 7.65
N LEU A 299 -17.02 -17.17 7.35
CA LEU A 299 -17.71 -16.33 8.32
C LEU A 299 -19.19 -16.72 8.52
N ASN A 300 -19.69 -17.72 7.78
CA ASN A 300 -21.10 -18.14 7.76
C ASN A 300 -22.06 -16.98 7.37
N LEU A 301 -21.70 -16.22 6.32
CA LEU A 301 -22.44 -15.06 5.80
C LEU A 301 -23.13 -15.38 4.47
#